data_2a6de0d4b99637bc124cc9cf50cdd7fb
#
_entry.id   2a6de0d4b99637bc124cc9cf50cdd7fb
#
_cell.length_a   1.000
_cell.length_b   1.000
_cell.length_c   1.000
_cell.angle_alpha   90.00
_cell.angle_beta   90.00
_cell.angle_gamma   90.00
#
_symmetry.space_group_name_H-M   'P 1'
#
loop_
_entity.id
_entity.type
_entity.pdbx_description
1 polymer ?
#
loop_
_entity_poly.entity_id
_entity_poly.type
_entity_poly.pdbx_seq_one_letter_code
_entity_poly.pdbx_strand_id
1 'polypeptide(L)'
;MPENTTIRGEFRSTSFESLDSIRIQVTEAGEEVKNLYPEADLENHLHTEFEAYTLTDDDPSTNRTKRALESIGLEPIMKPSGGGTDGNVFRLNGISSVVVGMADHGMHTVREYVTIPDLIDAAHLCEALLRDEGAK
;
A
#
# COMPACT_ATOMS: atom_id res chain seq x y z
N MET A 1 -32.72 -12.09 17.56
CA MET A 1 -31.91 -11.21 16.65
C MET A 1 -30.84 -10.57 17.52
N PRO A 2 -29.62 -10.34 17.01
CA PRO A 2 -28.58 -9.66 17.78
C PRO A 2 -29.05 -8.22 18.07
N GLU A 3 -28.78 -7.74 19.26
CA GLU A 3 -29.09 -6.37 19.70
C GLU A 3 -28.16 -5.35 19.00
N ASN A 4 -26.90 -5.74 18.78
CA ASN A 4 -25.89 -4.94 18.09
C ASN A 4 -25.26 -5.75 16.95
N THR A 5 -24.98 -5.06 15.86
CA THR A 5 -24.26 -5.62 14.70
C THR A 5 -23.16 -4.64 14.27
N THR A 6 -21.93 -5.12 14.14
CA THR A 6 -20.82 -4.33 13.64
C THR A 6 -20.45 -4.81 12.24
N ILE A 7 -20.39 -3.89 11.29
CA ILE A 7 -19.88 -4.14 9.93
C ILE A 7 -18.53 -3.46 9.83
N ARG A 8 -17.51 -4.23 9.42
CA ARG A 8 -16.18 -3.71 9.11
C ARG A 8 -15.90 -3.90 7.64
N GLY A 9 -15.37 -2.88 7.00
CA GLY A 9 -15.00 -2.90 5.60
C GLY A 9 -13.88 -1.93 5.32
N GLU A 10 -13.28 -2.04 4.14
CA GLU A 10 -12.30 -1.11 3.65
C GLU A 10 -12.54 -0.84 2.16
N PHE A 11 -12.12 0.33 1.71
CA PHE A 11 -12.05 0.67 0.30
C PHE A 11 -10.70 1.33 0.03
N ARG A 12 -10.18 1.09 -1.17
CA ARG A 12 -8.85 1.53 -1.58
C ARG A 12 -8.90 2.18 -2.96
N SER A 13 -8.13 3.22 -3.13
CA SER A 13 -7.88 3.85 -4.44
C SER A 13 -6.54 4.58 -4.41
N THR A 14 -5.92 4.71 -5.57
CA THR A 14 -4.78 5.62 -5.78
C THR A 14 -5.23 7.04 -6.09
N SER A 15 -6.54 7.28 -6.25
CA SER A 15 -7.15 8.59 -6.47
C SER A 15 -7.85 9.07 -5.21
N PHE A 16 -7.42 10.20 -4.68
CA PHE A 16 -8.07 10.88 -3.56
C PHE A 16 -9.51 11.26 -3.86
N GLU A 17 -9.80 11.74 -5.07
CA GLU A 17 -11.15 12.09 -5.51
C GLU A 17 -12.09 10.88 -5.46
N SER A 18 -11.60 9.71 -5.90
CA SER A 18 -12.37 8.46 -5.82
C SER A 18 -12.64 8.05 -4.36
N LEU A 19 -11.65 8.19 -3.48
CA LEU A 19 -11.81 7.90 -2.06
C LEU A 19 -12.84 8.83 -1.40
N ASP A 20 -12.78 10.12 -1.67
CA ASP A 20 -13.72 11.09 -1.13
C ASP A 20 -15.14 10.83 -1.64
N SER A 21 -15.29 10.50 -2.92
CA SER A 21 -16.60 10.11 -3.48
C SER A 21 -17.19 8.90 -2.77
N ILE A 22 -16.39 7.86 -2.50
CA ILE A 22 -16.85 6.67 -1.77
C ILE A 22 -17.20 7.03 -0.32
N ARG A 23 -16.40 7.87 0.35
CA ARG A 23 -16.70 8.34 1.72
C ARG A 23 -18.05 9.03 1.80
N ILE A 24 -18.32 9.93 0.85
CA ILE A 24 -19.61 10.62 0.75
C ILE A 24 -20.74 9.60 0.58
N GLN A 25 -20.62 8.68 -0.38
CA GLN A 25 -21.66 7.67 -0.64
C GLN A 25 -21.93 6.77 0.58
N VAL A 26 -20.88 6.35 1.31
CA VAL A 26 -21.04 5.54 2.53
C VAL A 26 -21.73 6.35 3.64
N THR A 27 -21.38 7.63 3.75
CA THR A 27 -22.03 8.52 4.74
C THR A 27 -23.51 8.75 4.41
N GLU A 28 -23.82 9.06 3.16
CA GLU A 28 -25.18 9.27 2.66
C GLU A 28 -26.04 8.02 2.84
N ALA A 29 -25.49 6.83 2.52
CA ALA A 29 -26.18 5.56 2.75
C ALA A 29 -26.50 5.34 4.25
N GLY A 30 -25.57 5.71 5.13
CA GLY A 30 -25.81 5.67 6.58
C GLY A 30 -26.95 6.59 7.02
N GLU A 31 -27.00 7.81 6.53
CA GLU A 31 -28.08 8.76 6.82
C GLU A 31 -29.43 8.30 6.24
N GLU A 32 -29.42 7.70 5.05
CA GLU A 32 -30.63 7.11 4.46
C GLU A 32 -31.18 5.98 5.35
N VAL A 33 -30.32 5.11 5.85
CA VAL A 33 -30.74 4.03 6.78
C VAL A 33 -31.31 4.59 8.07
N LYS A 34 -30.72 5.63 8.67
CA LYS A 34 -31.28 6.31 9.84
C LYS A 34 -32.67 6.88 9.59
N ASN A 35 -32.90 7.44 8.39
CA ASN A 35 -34.21 7.97 8.02
C ASN A 35 -35.26 6.87 7.81
N LEU A 36 -34.88 5.72 7.28
CA LEU A 36 -35.76 4.58 7.06
C LEU A 36 -36.08 3.82 8.35
N TYR A 37 -35.17 3.82 9.31
CA TYR A 37 -35.26 3.11 10.58
C TYR A 37 -34.93 4.02 11.76
N PRO A 38 -35.81 4.97 12.11
CA PRO A 38 -35.52 5.98 13.16
C PRO A 38 -35.27 5.41 14.55
N GLU A 39 -35.72 4.17 14.79
CA GLU A 39 -35.48 3.43 16.03
C GLU A 39 -34.12 2.75 16.11
N ALA A 40 -33.39 2.68 15.02
CA ALA A 40 -32.05 2.09 15.00
C ALA A 40 -31.00 3.16 15.30
N ASP A 41 -30.12 2.86 16.23
CA ASP A 41 -28.92 3.66 16.46
C ASP A 41 -27.81 3.19 15.52
N LEU A 42 -27.34 4.08 14.64
CA LEU A 42 -26.31 3.80 13.65
C LEU A 42 -25.13 4.76 13.81
N GLU A 43 -23.99 4.21 14.14
CA GLU A 43 -22.72 4.92 14.16
C GLU A 43 -21.88 4.56 12.94
N ASN A 44 -21.33 5.56 12.27
CA ASN A 44 -20.46 5.37 11.11
C ASN A 44 -19.08 6.00 11.39
N HIS A 45 -18.05 5.15 11.47
CA HIS A 45 -16.68 5.56 11.76
C HIS A 45 -15.81 5.32 10.53
N LEU A 46 -15.46 6.39 9.82
CA LEU A 46 -14.54 6.35 8.67
C LEU A 46 -13.21 6.99 9.05
N HIS A 47 -12.12 6.26 8.83
CA HIS A 47 -10.77 6.79 9.03
C HIS A 47 -9.86 6.43 7.85
N THR A 48 -8.86 7.24 7.60
CA THR A 48 -7.82 6.97 6.61
C THR A 48 -6.66 6.27 7.30
N GLU A 49 -6.32 5.07 6.84
CA GLU A 49 -5.21 4.30 7.37
C GLU A 49 -3.91 4.61 6.65
N PHE A 50 -3.97 4.71 5.32
CA PHE A 50 -2.81 5.03 4.47
C PHE A 50 -3.19 6.08 3.43
N GLU A 51 -2.27 7.01 3.18
CA GLU A 51 -2.36 7.93 2.06
C GLU A 51 -1.53 7.41 0.87
N ALA A 52 -2.07 7.54 -0.34
CA ALA A 52 -1.36 7.18 -1.55
C ALA A 52 -0.21 8.17 -1.81
N TYR A 53 0.87 7.69 -2.42
CA TYR A 53 1.96 8.53 -2.92
C TYR A 53 2.41 8.03 -4.30
N THR A 54 3.06 8.91 -5.04
CA THR A 54 3.64 8.60 -6.35
C THR A 54 5.14 8.83 -6.30
N LEU A 55 5.90 7.86 -6.77
CA LEU A 55 7.35 7.98 -6.96
C LEU A 55 7.62 8.59 -8.33
N THR A 56 8.56 9.52 -8.36
CA THR A 56 9.08 10.10 -9.61
C THR A 56 10.44 9.50 -9.96
N ASP A 57 10.83 9.67 -11.21
CA ASP A 57 12.16 9.21 -11.65
C ASP A 57 13.32 9.96 -10.97
N ASP A 58 13.07 11.16 -10.45
CA ASP A 58 14.07 11.96 -9.73
C ASP A 58 14.16 11.61 -8.23
N ASP A 59 13.29 10.73 -7.73
CA ASP A 59 13.30 10.37 -6.31
C ASP A 59 14.59 9.61 -5.94
N PRO A 60 15.33 10.08 -4.92
CA PRO A 60 16.63 9.50 -4.55
C PRO A 60 16.56 8.03 -4.16
N SER A 61 15.52 7.62 -3.44
CA SER A 61 15.36 6.22 -3.02
C SER A 61 15.01 5.33 -4.23
N THR A 62 14.20 5.84 -5.17
CA THR A 62 13.90 5.16 -6.43
C THR A 62 15.17 4.95 -7.26
N ASN A 63 15.96 6.00 -7.44
CA ASN A 63 17.21 5.91 -8.19
C ASN A 63 18.24 4.98 -7.56
N ARG A 64 18.35 5.02 -6.25
CA ARG A 64 19.20 4.10 -5.49
C ARG A 64 18.79 2.64 -5.70
N THR A 65 17.49 2.36 -5.61
CA THR A 65 16.96 1.01 -5.80
C THR A 65 17.14 0.51 -7.23
N LYS A 66 16.92 1.37 -8.23
CA LYS A 66 17.19 1.04 -9.64
C LYS A 66 18.66 0.62 -9.85
N ARG A 67 19.62 1.43 -9.37
CA ARG A 67 21.06 1.09 -9.47
C ARG A 67 21.41 -0.22 -8.76
N ALA A 68 20.83 -0.45 -7.58
CA ALA A 68 21.08 -1.69 -6.84
C ALA A 68 20.57 -2.92 -7.60
N LEU A 69 19.36 -2.86 -8.17
CA LEU A 69 18.82 -3.92 -9.03
C LEU A 69 19.69 -4.18 -10.25
N GLU A 70 20.05 -3.12 -10.98
CA GLU A 70 20.92 -3.22 -12.16
C GLU A 70 22.29 -3.82 -11.83
N SER A 71 22.86 -3.49 -10.66
CA SER A 71 24.17 -4.00 -10.23
C SER A 71 24.20 -5.52 -9.99
N ILE A 72 23.05 -6.12 -9.74
CA ILE A 72 22.88 -7.57 -9.57
C ILE A 72 22.27 -8.24 -10.82
N GLY A 73 22.12 -7.49 -11.92
CA GLY A 73 21.63 -7.99 -13.21
C GLY A 73 20.11 -8.09 -13.32
N LEU A 74 19.36 -7.45 -12.41
CA LEU A 74 17.90 -7.39 -12.44
C LEU A 74 17.43 -6.09 -13.10
N GLU A 75 16.39 -6.18 -13.93
CA GLU A 75 15.77 -5.02 -14.57
C GLU A 75 14.77 -4.35 -13.58
N PRO A 76 14.93 -3.04 -13.31
CA PRO A 76 13.98 -2.32 -12.48
C PRO A 76 12.63 -2.14 -13.18
N ILE A 77 11.56 -2.67 -12.63
CA ILE A 77 10.21 -2.53 -13.18
C ILE A 77 9.35 -1.75 -12.18
N MET A 78 8.93 -0.54 -12.56
CA MET A 78 8.01 0.28 -11.77
C MET A 78 6.58 -0.15 -12.03
N LYS A 79 5.86 -0.46 -10.94
CA LYS A 79 4.45 -0.88 -11.02
C LYS A 79 3.62 -0.16 -9.95
N PRO A 80 2.38 0.23 -10.24
CA PRO A 80 1.47 0.70 -9.21
C PRO A 80 1.13 -0.45 -8.24
N SER A 81 1.02 -0.12 -6.96
CA SER A 81 0.58 -1.05 -5.92
C SER A 81 -0.69 -0.51 -5.26
N GLY A 82 -1.66 -1.38 -5.02
CA GLY A 82 -2.89 -1.06 -4.27
C GLY A 82 -2.80 -1.38 -2.78
N GLY A 83 -1.64 -1.88 -2.30
CA GLY A 83 -1.41 -2.19 -0.90
C GLY A 83 -0.87 -1.00 -0.10
N GLY A 84 -1.33 -0.82 1.13
CA GLY A 84 -0.70 0.06 2.10
C GLY A 84 0.50 -0.63 2.74
N THR A 85 1.57 0.12 2.99
CA THR A 85 2.80 -0.37 3.63
C THR A 85 3.37 0.70 4.54
N ASP A 86 4.36 0.37 5.35
CA ASP A 86 5.12 1.34 6.14
C ASP A 86 5.74 2.45 5.27
N GLY A 87 5.98 2.17 3.98
CA GLY A 87 6.44 3.16 3.01
C GLY A 87 5.51 4.36 2.89
N ASN A 88 4.19 4.18 3.03
CA ASN A 88 3.22 5.26 3.04
C ASN A 88 3.43 6.17 4.25
N VAL A 89 3.61 5.56 5.43
CA VAL A 89 3.85 6.29 6.68
C VAL A 89 5.18 7.04 6.63
N PHE A 90 6.23 6.43 6.13
CA PHE A 90 7.54 7.06 5.97
C PHE A 90 7.45 8.29 5.06
N ARG A 91 6.80 8.16 3.89
CA ARG A 91 6.61 9.27 2.95
C ARG A 91 5.82 10.42 3.55
N LEU A 92 4.75 10.13 4.26
CA LEU A 92 3.95 11.15 4.94
C LEU A 92 4.78 11.94 5.96
N ASN A 93 5.78 11.31 6.56
CA ASN A 93 6.69 11.93 7.52
C ASN A 93 7.99 12.46 6.88
N GLY A 94 8.04 12.62 5.56
CA GLY A 94 9.17 13.21 4.84
C GLY A 94 10.38 12.28 4.69
N ILE A 95 10.24 10.99 4.98
CA ILE A 95 11.30 9.99 4.82
C ILE A 95 11.20 9.40 3.40
N SER A 96 12.21 9.65 2.58
CA SER A 96 12.30 9.06 1.26
C SER A 96 12.37 7.53 1.37
N SER A 97 11.39 6.85 0.79
CA SER A 97 11.24 5.40 0.87
C SER A 97 10.69 4.85 -0.44
N VAL A 98 11.01 3.62 -0.76
CA VAL A 98 10.48 2.86 -1.89
C VAL A 98 10.14 1.46 -1.43
N VAL A 99 9.01 0.95 -1.88
CA VAL A 99 8.60 -0.43 -1.62
C VAL A 99 9.04 -1.28 -2.80
N VAL A 100 9.76 -2.36 -2.52
CA VAL A 100 10.21 -3.34 -3.52
C VAL A 100 9.43 -4.63 -3.38
N GLY A 101 9.38 -5.42 -4.45
CA GLY A 101 8.81 -6.77 -4.41
C GLY A 101 9.56 -7.66 -3.43
N MET A 102 8.84 -8.54 -2.76
CA MET A 102 9.37 -9.44 -1.71
C MET A 102 9.75 -10.82 -2.25
N ALA A 103 9.85 -10.96 -3.57
CA ALA A 103 10.17 -12.24 -4.24
C ALA A 103 9.14 -13.36 -3.98
N ASP A 104 7.96 -13.03 -3.49
CA ASP A 104 6.90 -13.99 -3.19
C ASP A 104 5.90 -14.14 -4.35
N HIS A 105 5.31 -15.32 -4.42
CA HIS A 105 4.31 -15.70 -5.41
C HIS A 105 3.01 -16.11 -4.71
N GLY A 106 1.88 -15.64 -5.24
CA GLY A 106 0.57 -15.96 -4.69
C GLY A 106 0.30 -15.35 -3.32
N MET A 107 0.83 -14.17 -3.06
CA MET A 107 0.67 -13.40 -1.83
C MET A 107 -0.77 -13.42 -1.30
N HIS A 108 -0.91 -13.58 0.02
CA HIS A 108 -2.19 -13.64 0.73
C HIS A 108 -3.09 -14.83 0.36
N THR A 109 -2.53 -15.91 -0.19
CA THR A 109 -3.26 -17.14 -0.47
C THR A 109 -2.62 -18.34 0.24
N VAL A 110 -3.38 -19.44 0.32
CA VAL A 110 -2.85 -20.72 0.83
C VAL A 110 -1.82 -21.37 -0.13
N ARG A 111 -1.56 -20.75 -1.27
CA ARG A 111 -0.57 -21.17 -2.28
C ARG A 111 0.62 -20.23 -2.33
N GLU A 112 0.77 -19.38 -1.33
CA GLU A 112 1.91 -18.46 -1.25
C GLU A 112 3.21 -19.25 -1.09
N TYR A 113 4.21 -18.89 -1.87
CA TYR A 113 5.53 -19.48 -1.84
C TYR A 113 6.60 -18.51 -2.32
N VAL A 114 7.85 -18.76 -1.98
CA VAL A 114 9.03 -18.13 -2.54
C VAL A 114 9.92 -19.22 -3.14
N THR A 115 10.56 -18.96 -4.28
CA THR A 115 11.56 -19.87 -4.82
C THR A 115 12.94 -19.57 -4.21
N ILE A 116 13.82 -20.57 -4.18
CA ILE A 116 15.19 -20.37 -3.67
C ILE A 116 15.95 -19.32 -4.50
N PRO A 117 15.90 -19.32 -5.85
CA PRO A 117 16.53 -18.25 -6.64
C PRO A 117 16.01 -16.87 -6.28
N ASP A 118 14.70 -16.68 -6.19
CA ASP A 118 14.09 -15.37 -5.86
C ASP A 118 14.51 -14.89 -4.45
N LEU A 119 14.61 -15.81 -3.49
CA LEU A 119 15.10 -15.49 -2.14
C LEU A 119 16.58 -15.06 -2.15
N ILE A 120 17.41 -15.68 -2.98
CA ILE A 120 18.82 -15.31 -3.16
C ILE A 120 18.91 -13.93 -3.81
N ASP A 121 18.11 -13.65 -4.83
CA ASP A 121 18.08 -12.34 -5.50
C ASP A 121 17.64 -11.23 -4.55
N ALA A 122 16.65 -11.49 -3.71
CA ALA A 122 16.22 -10.56 -2.66
C ALA A 122 17.36 -10.27 -1.66
N ALA A 123 18.12 -11.28 -1.26
CA ALA A 123 19.28 -11.10 -0.39
C ALA A 123 20.40 -10.29 -1.07
N HIS A 124 20.67 -10.55 -2.35
CA HIS A 124 21.64 -9.77 -3.13
C HIS A 124 21.20 -8.32 -3.28
N LEU A 125 19.90 -8.05 -3.49
CA LEU A 125 19.38 -6.69 -3.51
C LEU A 125 19.62 -5.96 -2.19
N CYS A 126 19.35 -6.61 -1.06
CA CYS A 126 19.64 -6.04 0.26
C CYS A 126 21.13 -5.69 0.41
N GLU A 127 22.02 -6.59 0.01
CA GLU A 127 23.46 -6.36 0.03
C GLU A 127 23.87 -5.20 -0.88
N ALA A 128 23.34 -5.15 -2.11
CA ALA A 128 23.61 -4.07 -3.07
C ALA A 128 23.16 -2.71 -2.53
N LEU A 129 21.98 -2.65 -1.91
CA LEU A 129 21.47 -1.43 -1.28
C LEU A 129 22.36 -0.94 -0.13
N LEU A 130 22.92 -1.84 0.67
CA LEU A 130 23.83 -1.48 1.76
C LEU A 130 25.20 -1.00 1.25
N ARG A 131 25.65 -1.50 0.10
CA ARG A 131 26.93 -1.15 -0.52
C ARG A 131 26.86 0.08 -1.45
N ASP A 132 25.66 0.51 -1.84
CA ASP A 132 25.50 1.66 -2.73
C ASP A 132 25.87 2.95 -1.99
N GLU A 133 27.04 3.50 -2.27
CA GLU A 133 27.53 4.77 -1.71
C GLU A 133 26.81 6.01 -2.26
N GLY A 134 25.86 5.83 -3.17
CA GLY A 134 25.22 6.90 -3.90
C GLY A 134 26.07 7.37 -5.09
N ALA A 135 25.48 8.09 -6.02
CA ALA A 135 26.23 8.81 -7.05
C ALA A 135 27.00 9.95 -6.37
N LYS A 136 28.33 9.91 -6.43
CA LYS A 136 29.20 11.02 -6.00
C LYS A 136 29.05 12.20 -6.94
#